data_41f8f7cafa1fa9cbb5b391374ac7c2c5
#
_entry.id   41f8f7cafa1fa9cbb5b391374ac7c2c5
#
_cell.length_a   1.000
_cell.length_b   1.000
_cell.length_c   1.000
_cell.angle_alpha   90.00
_cell.angle_beta   90.00
_cell.angle_gamma   90.00
#
_symmetry.space_group_name_H-M   'P 1'
#
loop_
_entity.id
_entity.type
_entity.pdbx_description
1 polymer ?
#
loop_
_entity_poly.entity_id
_entity_poly.type
_entity_poly.pdbx_seq_one_letter_code
_entity_poly.pdbx_strand_id
1 'polypeptide(L)'
;IRTGRATPALIEKLKVEYYGAEVPLQQLAGLHVPEARVLVITPYEKGPASIKAIEKAVQSSDLGITPSNDGSVIRLVFPMLTAERRKDLVKVVHQKAEDGRVAVRNVRRATRKDLEALEKDGDISSDELDRSEKELDKLTHDYTAEIDRVLAHKENELLNS
;
A
#
# COMPACT_ATOMS: atom_id res chain seq x y z
N ILE A 1 -5.12 0.94 1.61
CA ILE A 1 -6.56 0.87 1.92
C ILE A 1 -6.95 -0.58 2.12
N ARG A 2 -7.55 -0.88 3.27
CA ARG A 2 -7.98 -2.24 3.61
C ARG A 2 -9.30 -2.55 2.90
N THR A 3 -9.33 -3.67 2.20
CA THR A 3 -10.49 -4.10 1.41
C THR A 3 -11.33 -5.20 2.09
N GLY A 4 -11.02 -5.54 3.36
CA GLY A 4 -11.62 -6.67 4.06
C GLY A 4 -10.97 -8.02 3.72
N ARG A 5 -10.03 -8.06 2.78
CA ARG A 5 -9.24 -9.26 2.48
C ARG A 5 -7.95 -9.30 3.30
N ALA A 6 -7.62 -10.47 3.80
CA ALA A 6 -6.35 -10.70 4.47
C ALA A 6 -5.23 -10.78 3.45
N THR A 7 -4.12 -10.07 3.71
CA THR A 7 -2.88 -10.21 2.96
C THR A 7 -1.69 -10.15 3.91
N PRO A 8 -0.60 -10.89 3.66
CA PRO A 8 0.61 -10.79 4.49
C PRO A 8 1.19 -9.38 4.55
N ALA A 9 1.04 -8.59 3.49
CA ALA A 9 1.52 -7.21 3.41
C ALA A 9 0.97 -6.31 4.52
N LEU A 10 -0.19 -6.64 5.10
CA LEU A 10 -0.79 -5.86 6.19
C LEU A 10 0.02 -5.88 7.48
N ILE A 11 0.75 -6.98 7.74
CA ILE A 11 1.41 -7.21 9.02
C ILE A 11 2.87 -7.64 8.93
N GLU A 12 3.40 -7.94 7.74
CA GLU A 12 4.76 -8.47 7.57
C GLU A 12 5.84 -7.55 8.16
N LYS A 13 5.61 -6.25 8.15
CA LYS A 13 6.51 -5.22 8.67
C LYS A 13 6.18 -4.77 10.09
N LEU A 14 5.16 -5.36 10.71
CA LEU A 14 4.76 -5.04 12.06
C LEU A 14 5.93 -5.28 13.02
N LYS A 15 6.24 -4.29 13.86
CA LYS A 15 7.31 -4.40 14.85
C LYS A 15 6.85 -5.21 16.05
N VAL A 16 7.57 -6.28 16.33
CA VAL A 16 7.34 -7.15 17.48
C VAL A 16 8.49 -6.98 18.44
N GLU A 17 8.18 -6.70 19.69
CA GLU A 17 9.17 -6.67 20.77
C GLU A 17 9.47 -8.11 21.18
N TYR A 18 10.68 -8.55 20.88
CA TYR A 18 11.11 -9.94 21.09
C TYR A 18 12.51 -9.96 21.69
N TYR A 19 12.63 -10.47 22.93
CA TYR A 19 13.86 -10.46 23.72
C TYR A 19 14.55 -9.10 23.81
N GLY A 20 13.76 -8.05 24.01
CA GLY A 20 14.27 -6.69 24.17
C GLY A 20 14.64 -5.95 22.89
N ALA A 21 14.39 -6.56 21.72
CA ALA A 21 14.62 -5.94 20.42
C ALA A 21 13.32 -5.85 19.61
N GLU A 22 13.17 -4.78 18.82
CA GLU A 22 12.09 -4.67 17.85
C GLU A 22 12.47 -5.40 16.56
N VAL A 23 11.69 -6.41 16.21
CA VAL A 23 11.94 -7.26 15.03
C VAL A 23 10.70 -7.27 14.15
N PRO A 24 10.83 -7.10 12.81
CA PRO A 24 9.69 -7.24 11.91
C PRO A 24 9.08 -8.64 11.99
N LEU A 25 7.75 -8.72 11.97
CA LEU A 25 7.03 -9.98 12.12
C LEU A 25 7.46 -11.03 11.08
N GLN A 26 7.76 -10.64 9.86
CA GLN A 26 8.22 -11.53 8.80
C GLN A 26 9.52 -12.27 9.13
N GLN A 27 10.33 -11.75 10.05
CA GLN A 27 11.55 -12.40 10.52
C GLN A 27 11.28 -13.42 11.64
N LEU A 28 10.13 -13.37 12.28
CA LEU A 28 9.75 -14.21 13.41
C LEU A 28 8.78 -15.32 13.06
N ALA A 29 8.06 -15.19 11.95
CA ALA A 29 6.97 -16.08 11.61
C ALA A 29 6.74 -16.20 10.11
N GLY A 30 6.20 -17.33 9.69
CA GLY A 30 5.59 -17.50 8.38
C GLY A 30 4.17 -16.96 8.38
N LEU A 31 3.77 -16.35 7.26
CA LEU A 31 2.46 -15.76 7.07
C LEU A 31 1.78 -16.41 5.87
N HIS A 32 0.54 -16.87 6.05
CA HIS A 32 -0.24 -17.40 4.94
C HIS A 32 -1.73 -17.09 5.11
N VAL A 33 -2.48 -17.13 4.01
CA VAL A 33 -3.88 -16.81 3.96
C VAL A 33 -4.66 -18.02 3.45
N PRO A 34 -5.16 -18.89 4.36
CA PRO A 34 -5.92 -20.08 3.95
C PRO A 34 -7.30 -19.73 3.38
N GLU A 35 -7.87 -18.62 3.81
CA GLU A 35 -9.16 -18.11 3.37
C GLU A 35 -9.08 -16.60 3.16
N ALA A 36 -9.98 -16.03 2.35
CA ALA A 36 -9.95 -14.62 1.95
C ALA A 36 -9.84 -13.61 3.09
N ARG A 37 -10.34 -13.96 4.29
CA ARG A 37 -10.37 -13.08 5.46
C ARG A 37 -9.65 -13.63 6.67
N VAL A 38 -8.88 -14.69 6.49
CA VAL A 38 -8.14 -15.33 7.57
C VAL A 38 -6.66 -15.28 7.27
N LEU A 39 -5.89 -14.70 8.17
CA LEU A 39 -4.43 -14.69 8.12
C LEU A 39 -3.91 -15.57 9.25
N VAL A 40 -3.02 -16.50 8.92
CA VAL A 40 -2.39 -17.40 9.88
C VAL A 40 -0.92 -17.02 10.02
N ILE A 41 -0.51 -16.81 11.27
CA ILE A 41 0.87 -16.50 11.66
C ILE A 41 1.44 -17.74 12.32
N THR A 42 2.48 -18.31 11.73
CA THR A 42 3.17 -19.50 12.25
C THR A 42 4.56 -19.10 12.75
N PRO A 43 4.76 -18.94 14.07
CA PRO A 43 6.07 -18.59 14.60
C PRO A 43 7.12 -19.63 14.22
N TYR A 44 8.33 -19.17 13.87
CA TYR A 44 9.46 -20.07 13.59
C TYR A 44 9.97 -20.72 14.87
N GLU A 45 10.03 -19.95 15.94
CA GLU A 45 10.35 -20.47 17.26
C GLU A 45 9.08 -20.95 17.96
N LYS A 46 9.04 -22.21 18.33
CA LYS A 46 7.90 -22.79 19.05
C LYS A 46 7.95 -22.40 20.51
N GLY A 47 6.81 -22.06 21.06
CA GLY A 47 6.66 -21.77 22.46
C GLY A 47 5.76 -20.58 22.77
N PRO A 48 5.33 -20.44 24.03
CA PRO A 48 4.38 -19.40 24.42
C PRO A 48 4.95 -17.99 24.36
N ALA A 49 6.27 -17.83 24.44
CA ALA A 49 6.91 -16.51 24.41
C ALA A 49 6.73 -15.83 23.04
N SER A 50 6.96 -16.55 21.96
CA SER A 50 6.77 -16.04 20.59
C SER A 50 5.31 -15.66 20.33
N ILE A 51 4.38 -16.53 20.72
CA ILE A 51 2.95 -16.32 20.56
C ILE A 51 2.50 -15.06 21.30
N LYS A 52 2.87 -14.92 22.56
CA LYS A 52 2.51 -13.75 23.38
C LYS A 52 3.08 -12.46 22.81
N ALA A 53 4.34 -12.48 22.38
CA ALA A 53 4.98 -11.30 21.78
C ALA A 53 4.26 -10.85 20.52
N ILE A 54 3.92 -11.77 19.63
CA ILE A 54 3.20 -11.49 18.37
C ILE A 54 1.78 -11.02 18.66
N GLU A 55 1.06 -11.69 19.55
CA GLU A 55 -0.30 -11.26 19.93
C GLU A 55 -0.32 -9.85 20.51
N LYS A 56 0.62 -9.52 21.38
CA LYS A 56 0.76 -8.18 21.94
C LYS A 56 0.99 -7.14 20.87
N ALA A 57 1.86 -7.43 19.92
CA ALA A 57 2.14 -6.52 18.80
C ALA A 57 0.90 -6.30 17.93
N VAL A 58 0.13 -7.34 17.64
CA VAL A 58 -1.12 -7.25 16.86
C VAL A 58 -2.19 -6.45 17.62
N GLN A 59 -2.37 -6.69 18.91
CA GLN A 59 -3.32 -5.97 19.74
C GLN A 59 -2.98 -4.49 19.87
N SER A 60 -1.70 -4.15 19.93
CA SER A 60 -1.21 -2.77 20.03
C SER A 60 -1.18 -2.05 18.67
N SER A 61 -1.39 -2.77 17.57
CA SER A 61 -1.41 -2.19 16.23
C SER A 61 -2.74 -1.49 15.93
N ASP A 62 -2.76 -0.73 14.85
CA ASP A 62 -3.96 -0.05 14.34
C ASP A 62 -4.91 -0.96 13.54
N LEU A 63 -4.64 -2.27 13.51
CA LEU A 63 -5.47 -3.24 12.78
C LEU A 63 -6.88 -3.36 13.35
N GLY A 64 -7.06 -3.18 14.65
CA GLY A 64 -8.35 -3.31 15.32
C GLY A 64 -8.89 -4.75 15.31
N ILE A 65 -8.01 -5.75 15.27
CA ILE A 65 -8.36 -7.17 15.22
C ILE A 65 -7.83 -7.85 16.48
N THR A 66 -8.66 -8.66 17.10
CA THR A 66 -8.25 -9.47 18.24
C THR A 66 -7.69 -10.79 17.73
N PRO A 67 -6.40 -11.10 17.99
CA PRO A 67 -5.82 -12.38 17.60
C PRO A 67 -6.36 -13.52 18.45
N SER A 68 -6.43 -14.71 17.87
CA SER A 68 -6.67 -15.95 18.58
C SER A 68 -5.52 -16.94 18.29
N ASN A 69 -5.20 -17.80 19.24
CA ASN A 69 -4.17 -18.82 19.05
C ASN A 69 -4.63 -20.20 19.54
N ASP A 70 -4.02 -21.24 18.99
CA ASP A 70 -4.24 -22.63 19.40
C ASP A 70 -3.01 -23.24 20.11
N GLY A 71 -2.07 -22.38 20.54
CA GLY A 71 -0.80 -22.78 21.13
C GLY A 71 0.33 -23.01 20.12
N SER A 72 0.03 -23.07 18.83
CA SER A 72 1.00 -23.30 17.75
C SER A 72 1.00 -22.20 16.71
N VAL A 73 -0.17 -21.69 16.35
CA VAL A 73 -0.35 -20.63 15.37
C VAL A 73 -1.28 -19.54 15.90
N ILE A 74 -1.19 -18.36 15.31
CA ILE A 74 -2.05 -17.23 15.61
C ILE A 74 -2.93 -16.97 14.41
N ARG A 75 -4.24 -16.81 14.63
CA ARG A 75 -5.22 -16.52 13.59
C ARG A 75 -5.75 -15.11 13.72
N LEU A 76 -5.80 -14.41 12.61
CA LEU A 76 -6.44 -13.11 12.49
C LEU A 76 -7.62 -13.22 11.52
N VAL A 77 -8.82 -12.92 12.00
CA VAL A 77 -10.03 -12.91 11.17
C VAL A 77 -10.40 -11.46 10.87
N PHE A 78 -10.37 -11.11 9.59
CA PHE A 78 -10.74 -9.77 9.13
C PHE A 78 -12.25 -9.70 8.92
N PRO A 79 -12.93 -8.67 9.48
CA PRO A 79 -14.38 -8.55 9.30
C PRO A 79 -14.73 -8.21 7.86
N MET A 80 -15.91 -8.63 7.41
CA MET A 80 -16.47 -8.21 6.14
C MET A 80 -16.70 -6.70 6.12
N LEU A 81 -16.42 -6.08 4.97
CA LEU A 81 -16.81 -4.70 4.76
C LEU A 81 -18.34 -4.59 4.64
N THR A 82 -18.93 -3.63 5.33
CA THR A 82 -20.34 -3.27 5.12
C THR A 82 -20.49 -2.56 3.77
N ALA A 83 -21.71 -2.56 3.21
CA ALA A 83 -21.99 -1.83 1.97
C ALA A 83 -21.70 -0.32 2.10
N GLU A 84 -22.04 0.25 3.26
CA GLU A 84 -21.74 1.64 3.56
C GLU A 84 -20.22 1.92 3.61
N ARG A 85 -19.48 1.07 4.30
CA ARG A 85 -18.01 1.21 4.40
C ARG A 85 -17.34 1.06 3.03
N ARG A 86 -17.84 0.16 2.18
CA ARG A 86 -17.35 0.02 0.79
C ARG A 86 -17.53 1.29 0.01
N LYS A 87 -18.68 1.93 0.09
CA LYS A 87 -18.96 3.22 -0.58
C LYS A 87 -18.00 4.31 -0.10
N ASP A 88 -17.77 4.40 1.21
CA ASP A 88 -16.83 5.36 1.78
C ASP A 88 -15.41 5.12 1.28
N LEU A 89 -14.98 3.87 1.22
CA LEU A 89 -13.66 3.50 0.73
C LEU A 89 -13.50 3.79 -0.77
N VAL A 90 -14.56 3.62 -1.57
CA VAL A 90 -14.54 4.00 -2.99
C VAL A 90 -14.28 5.50 -3.13
N LYS A 91 -14.93 6.34 -2.33
CA LYS A 91 -14.67 7.79 -2.32
C LYS A 91 -13.21 8.10 -1.95
N VAL A 92 -12.67 7.40 -0.97
CA VAL A 92 -11.27 7.56 -0.53
C VAL A 92 -10.29 7.21 -1.66
N VAL A 93 -10.50 6.11 -2.37
CA VAL A 93 -9.59 5.73 -3.48
C VAL A 93 -9.68 6.70 -4.65
N HIS A 94 -10.88 7.20 -4.97
CA HIS A 94 -11.04 8.24 -5.99
C HIS A 94 -10.30 9.52 -5.62
N GLN A 95 -10.39 9.95 -4.36
CA GLN A 95 -9.67 11.13 -3.88
C GLN A 95 -8.15 10.94 -3.97
N LYS A 96 -7.64 9.77 -3.54
CA LYS A 96 -6.22 9.44 -3.65
C LYS A 96 -5.73 9.42 -5.11
N ALA A 97 -6.54 8.93 -6.02
CA ALA A 97 -6.21 8.93 -7.46
C ALA A 97 -6.14 10.37 -8.00
N GLU A 98 -7.07 11.23 -7.61
CA GLU A 98 -7.04 12.64 -8.02
C GLU A 98 -5.82 13.37 -7.44
N ASP A 99 -5.49 13.14 -6.18
CA ASP A 99 -4.28 13.67 -5.56
C ASP A 99 -3.02 13.23 -6.32
N GLY A 100 -2.98 11.99 -6.75
CA GLY A 100 -1.90 11.46 -7.59
C GLY A 100 -1.81 12.16 -8.95
N ARG A 101 -2.93 12.36 -9.62
CA ARG A 101 -2.98 13.08 -10.91
C ARG A 101 -2.53 14.53 -10.76
N VAL A 102 -2.94 15.20 -9.71
CA VAL A 102 -2.51 16.58 -9.39
C VAL A 102 -0.99 16.61 -9.17
N ALA A 103 -0.44 15.67 -8.41
CA ALA A 103 1.00 15.57 -8.18
C ALA A 103 1.77 15.39 -9.49
N VAL A 104 1.33 14.50 -10.37
CA VAL A 104 1.94 14.27 -11.70
C VAL A 104 1.90 15.54 -12.55
N ARG A 105 0.78 16.25 -12.59
CA ARG A 105 0.64 17.51 -13.33
C ARG A 105 1.54 18.61 -12.77
N ASN A 106 1.70 18.67 -11.46
CA ASN A 106 2.59 19.65 -10.83
C ASN A 106 4.06 19.40 -11.18
N VAL A 107 4.49 18.15 -11.15
CA VAL A 107 5.84 17.75 -11.58
C VAL A 107 6.04 18.10 -13.06
N ARG A 108 5.07 17.81 -13.92
CA ARG A 108 5.11 18.17 -15.33
C ARG A 108 5.31 19.66 -15.55
N ARG A 109 4.54 20.48 -14.85
CA ARG A 109 4.66 21.95 -14.96
C ARG A 109 6.03 22.44 -14.52
N ALA A 110 6.54 21.95 -13.40
CA ALA A 110 7.84 22.32 -12.89
C ALA A 110 8.97 21.91 -13.86
N THR A 111 8.91 20.68 -14.37
CA THR A 111 9.90 20.18 -15.33
C THR A 111 9.88 20.98 -16.65
N ARG A 112 8.68 21.29 -17.15
CA ARG A 112 8.52 22.11 -18.37
C ARG A 112 9.15 23.47 -18.19
N LYS A 113 8.93 24.10 -17.04
CA LYS A 113 9.52 25.39 -16.71
C LYS A 113 11.04 25.34 -16.68
N ASP A 114 11.62 24.28 -16.12
CA ASP A 114 13.04 24.07 -16.09
C ASP A 114 13.63 23.87 -17.51
N LEU A 115 12.95 23.11 -18.36
CA LEU A 115 13.34 22.90 -19.76
C LEU A 115 13.30 24.21 -20.56
N GLU A 116 12.25 25.02 -20.38
CA GLU A 116 12.13 26.33 -21.04
C GLU A 116 13.24 27.28 -20.59
N ALA A 117 13.63 27.24 -19.32
CA ALA A 117 14.74 28.05 -18.80
C ALA A 117 16.09 27.62 -19.40
N LEU A 118 16.34 26.32 -19.55
CA LEU A 118 17.54 25.78 -20.19
C LEU A 118 17.67 26.22 -21.65
N GLU A 119 16.58 26.20 -22.39
CA GLU A 119 16.55 26.69 -23.78
C GLU A 119 16.81 28.18 -23.85
N LYS A 120 16.17 28.97 -22.99
CA LYS A 120 16.37 30.41 -22.91
C LYS A 120 17.82 30.80 -22.60
N ASP A 121 18.47 30.02 -21.73
CA ASP A 121 19.88 30.22 -21.34
C ASP A 121 20.86 29.67 -22.39
N GLY A 122 20.38 29.05 -23.46
CA GLY A 122 21.20 28.48 -24.53
C GLY A 122 21.83 27.13 -24.19
N ASP A 123 21.46 26.50 -23.09
CA ASP A 123 21.98 25.19 -22.68
C ASP A 123 21.43 24.04 -23.52
N ILE A 124 20.22 24.20 -24.07
CA ILE A 124 19.61 23.28 -25.03
C ILE A 124 19.06 24.06 -26.23
N SER A 125 18.93 23.39 -27.38
CA SER A 125 18.33 23.95 -28.58
C SER A 125 16.82 23.94 -28.53
N SER A 126 16.17 24.71 -29.43
CA SER A 126 14.71 24.67 -29.59
C SER A 126 14.22 23.29 -29.99
N ASP A 127 14.97 22.54 -30.83
CA ASP A 127 14.62 21.18 -31.23
C ASP A 127 14.73 20.20 -30.07
N GLU A 128 15.72 20.37 -29.22
CA GLU A 128 15.88 19.56 -28.01
C GLU A 128 14.75 19.84 -27.01
N LEU A 129 14.37 21.12 -26.86
CA LEU A 129 13.20 21.50 -26.05
C LEU A 129 11.93 20.82 -26.53
N ASP A 130 11.63 20.87 -27.82
CA ASP A 130 10.45 20.25 -28.40
C ASP A 130 10.42 18.74 -28.17
N ARG A 131 11.55 18.06 -28.37
CA ARG A 131 11.66 16.61 -28.13
C ARG A 131 11.44 16.27 -26.66
N SER A 132 12.05 17.05 -25.76
CA SER A 132 11.92 16.84 -24.32
C SER A 132 10.51 17.11 -23.83
N GLU A 133 9.81 18.11 -24.35
CA GLU A 133 8.41 18.39 -24.02
C GLU A 133 7.48 17.28 -24.49
N LYS A 134 7.70 16.73 -25.68
CA LYS A 134 6.92 15.58 -26.19
C LYS A 134 7.13 14.33 -25.34
N GLU A 135 8.36 14.07 -24.94
CA GLU A 135 8.68 12.95 -24.05
C GLU A 135 8.07 13.14 -22.66
N LEU A 136 8.10 14.37 -22.11
CA LEU A 136 7.45 14.73 -20.86
C LEU A 136 5.93 14.52 -20.91
N ASP A 137 5.29 14.91 -22.01
CA ASP A 137 3.85 14.70 -22.22
C ASP A 137 3.50 13.23 -22.31
N LYS A 138 4.32 12.44 -22.98
CA LYS A 138 4.16 10.97 -23.05
C LYS A 138 4.27 10.34 -21.67
N LEU A 139 5.31 10.67 -20.90
CA LEU A 139 5.49 10.18 -19.53
C LEU A 139 4.32 10.56 -18.63
N THR A 140 3.84 11.79 -18.72
CA THR A 140 2.68 12.26 -17.97
C THR A 140 1.43 11.45 -18.30
N HIS A 141 1.19 11.21 -19.59
CA HIS A 141 0.08 10.38 -20.04
C HIS A 141 0.18 8.94 -19.52
N ASP A 142 1.36 8.34 -19.60
CA ASP A 142 1.59 6.98 -19.14
C ASP A 142 1.35 6.83 -17.62
N TYR A 143 1.83 7.78 -16.82
CA TYR A 143 1.63 7.77 -15.37
C TYR A 143 0.17 8.03 -14.97
N THR A 144 -0.53 8.95 -15.64
CA THR A 144 -1.96 9.15 -15.37
C THR A 144 -2.81 7.95 -15.78
N ALA A 145 -2.47 7.29 -16.88
CA ALA A 145 -3.11 6.03 -17.28
C ALA A 145 -2.86 4.92 -16.25
N GLU A 146 -1.67 4.83 -15.69
CA GLU A 146 -1.36 3.87 -14.63
C GLU A 146 -2.15 4.16 -13.35
N ILE A 147 -2.32 5.42 -12.96
CA ILE A 147 -3.17 5.80 -11.83
C ILE A 147 -4.61 5.34 -12.08
N ASP A 148 -5.14 5.56 -13.27
CA ASP A 148 -6.50 5.14 -13.63
C ASP A 148 -6.66 3.63 -13.61
N ARG A 149 -5.65 2.88 -14.05
CA ARG A 149 -5.62 1.42 -14.00
C ARG A 149 -5.64 0.91 -12.56
N VAL A 150 -4.80 1.47 -11.70
CA VAL A 150 -4.73 1.10 -10.29
C VAL A 150 -6.04 1.45 -9.58
N LEU A 151 -6.62 2.60 -9.88
CA LEU A 151 -7.93 3.01 -9.34
C LEU A 151 -9.02 2.01 -9.71
N ALA A 152 -9.13 1.65 -10.99
CA ALA A 152 -10.13 0.70 -11.47
C ALA A 152 -9.98 -0.67 -10.81
N HIS A 153 -8.74 -1.16 -10.67
CA HIS A 153 -8.45 -2.42 -10.00
C HIS A 153 -8.87 -2.38 -8.52
N LYS A 154 -8.53 -1.31 -7.81
CA LYS A 154 -8.87 -1.15 -6.40
C LYS A 154 -10.36 -1.01 -6.16
N GLU A 155 -11.04 -0.25 -7.01
CA GLU A 155 -12.49 -0.11 -6.96
C GLU A 155 -13.19 -1.45 -7.18
N ASN A 156 -12.71 -2.25 -8.14
CA ASN A 156 -13.23 -3.60 -8.38
C ASN A 156 -13.02 -4.51 -7.16
N GLU A 157 -11.85 -4.48 -6.52
CA GLU A 157 -11.61 -5.21 -5.28
C GLU A 157 -12.60 -4.82 -4.17
N LEU A 158 -12.86 -3.52 -4.00
CA LEU A 158 -13.77 -3.00 -2.98
C LEU A 158 -15.22 -3.42 -3.23
N LEU A 159 -15.65 -3.44 -4.49
CA LEU A 159 -17.02 -3.79 -4.86
C LEU A 159 -17.28 -5.30 -4.83
N ASN A 160 -16.24 -6.12 -5.03
CA ASN A 160 -16.36 -7.58 -5.13
C ASN A 160 -15.76 -8.36 -3.95
N SER A 161 -15.43 -7.67 -2.88
CA SER A 161 -14.85 -8.31 -1.67
C SER A 161 -15.91 -8.68 -0.63
#